data_172a7e9eafae9280148c8cc373bcff8b
#
_entry.id   172a7e9eafae9280148c8cc373bcff8b
#
_cell.length_a   1.000
_cell.length_b   1.000
_cell.length_c   1.000
_cell.angle_alpha   90.00
_cell.angle_beta   90.00
_cell.angle_gamma   90.00
#
_symmetry.space_group_name_H-M   'P 1'
#
loop_
_entity.id
_entity.type
_entity.pdbx_description
1 polymer ?
#
loop_
_entity_poly.entity_id
_entity_poly.type
_entity_poly.pdbx_seq_one_letter_code
_entity_poly.pdbx_strand_id
1 'polypeptide(L)'
;MNTTTCFAPAHILLPAEQIPLEQWGCIACDQFTSDREYWQRAKEAADGSPSTLNLILPEVYLEDGDADARVEQIHATMADYAQNVLTRAVDGFVYVERTEQSGRVRQGLVGKVDLEAYSYQRGAKCTVRPSESTVESRIPPRMKVRTGAALETPHIMMLADDPQCTLIEPIAARKNELRKVYEGELMLGGGHVAGWAVEDPAMIDQIETALAALGSQEAFDAKYPDAARRDPLTLAVGDGNHSLATAKACWEELKKTLPPEQAENHPARWCLAEVC
;
A
#
# COMPACT_ATOMS: atom_id res chain seq x y z
N MET A 1 0.14 6.59 -27.02
CA MET A 1 0.88 5.46 -26.45
C MET A 1 0.48 5.41 -24.98
N ASN A 2 -0.26 4.39 -24.56
CA ASN A 2 -0.55 4.23 -23.11
C ASN A 2 0.78 3.90 -22.42
N THR A 3 1.44 4.90 -21.87
CA THR A 3 2.53 4.69 -20.93
C THR A 3 1.89 4.21 -19.65
N THR A 4 1.85 2.91 -19.46
CA THR A 4 1.39 2.31 -18.19
C THR A 4 2.33 2.81 -17.12
N THR A 5 1.83 3.70 -16.26
CA THR A 5 2.60 4.21 -15.12
C THR A 5 2.81 3.06 -14.13
N CYS A 6 3.93 3.10 -13.38
CA CYS A 6 4.22 2.08 -12.37
C CYS A 6 3.29 2.15 -11.14
N PHE A 7 2.45 3.18 -11.06
CA PHE A 7 1.45 3.40 -10.02
C PHE A 7 0.15 3.91 -10.66
N ALA A 8 -0.98 3.34 -10.29
CA ALA A 8 -2.26 3.53 -10.97
C ALA A 8 -3.42 3.65 -9.97
N PRO A 9 -4.58 4.20 -10.42
CA PRO A 9 -5.82 4.20 -9.63
C PRO A 9 -6.23 2.77 -9.27
N ALA A 10 -6.85 2.60 -8.09
CA ALA A 10 -7.27 1.31 -7.57
C ALA A 10 -8.78 1.31 -7.24
N HIS A 11 -9.37 0.12 -7.14
CA HIS A 11 -10.68 -0.08 -6.51
C HIS A 11 -10.44 -0.25 -5.00
N ILE A 12 -10.62 0.83 -4.23
CA ILE A 12 -10.30 0.90 -2.81
C ILE A 12 -11.57 0.73 -2.01
N LEU A 13 -11.69 -0.40 -1.31
CA LEU A 13 -12.83 -0.71 -0.45
C LEU A 13 -12.68 0.00 0.91
N LEU A 14 -13.79 0.51 1.42
CA LEU A 14 -13.87 1.23 2.69
C LEU A 14 -14.94 0.62 3.59
N PRO A 15 -14.73 0.62 4.92
CA PRO A 15 -15.73 0.16 5.87
C PRO A 15 -16.97 1.05 5.83
N ALA A 16 -18.09 0.51 6.32
CA ALA A 16 -19.30 1.29 6.53
C ALA A 16 -19.03 2.50 7.44
N GLU A 17 -19.71 3.64 7.20
CA GLU A 17 -19.44 4.91 7.88
C GLU A 17 -19.56 4.86 9.41
N GLN A 18 -20.44 4.00 9.92
CA GLN A 18 -20.66 3.86 11.34
C GLN A 18 -19.53 3.15 12.10
N ILE A 19 -18.55 2.56 11.39
CA ILE A 19 -17.40 1.88 12.02
C ILE A 19 -16.35 2.96 12.36
N PRO A 20 -16.05 3.19 13.66
CA PRO A 20 -15.09 4.20 14.05
C PRO A 20 -13.68 3.83 13.60
N LEU A 21 -12.93 4.79 13.09
CA LEU A 21 -11.54 4.57 12.66
C LEU A 21 -10.63 4.12 13.81
N GLU A 22 -10.91 4.56 15.02
CA GLU A 22 -10.19 4.16 16.24
C GLU A 22 -10.31 2.64 16.53
N GLN A 23 -11.38 2.00 16.07
CA GLN A 23 -11.55 0.54 16.15
C GLN A 23 -11.13 -0.15 14.84
N TRP A 24 -11.31 0.53 13.71
CA TRP A 24 -11.04 -0.02 12.38
C TRP A 24 -9.54 -0.08 12.07
N GLY A 25 -8.82 1.03 12.19
CA GLY A 25 -7.46 1.20 11.69
C GLY A 25 -6.39 0.79 12.69
N CYS A 26 -5.72 -0.35 12.48
CA CYS A 26 -4.55 -0.74 13.27
C CYS A 26 -3.24 -0.38 12.58
N ILE A 27 -2.13 -0.47 13.33
CA ILE A 27 -0.78 -0.29 12.78
C ILE A 27 -0.40 -1.43 11.83
N ALA A 28 0.62 -1.20 11.00
CA ALA A 28 1.16 -2.22 10.09
C ALA A 28 1.63 -3.49 10.83
N CYS A 29 1.41 -4.65 10.20
CA CYS A 29 1.68 -5.96 10.80
C CYS A 29 3.16 -6.22 11.12
N ASP A 30 4.07 -5.49 10.49
CA ASP A 30 5.53 -5.56 10.65
C ASP A 30 6.08 -4.56 11.69
N GLN A 31 5.19 -3.89 12.43
CA GLN A 31 5.55 -3.06 13.56
C GLN A 31 5.40 -3.85 14.88
N PHE A 32 6.05 -3.41 15.94
CA PHE A 32 6.00 -4.07 17.26
C PHE A 32 6.23 -5.60 17.20
N THR A 33 7.24 -6.01 16.41
CA THR A 33 7.52 -7.40 16.05
C THR A 33 7.94 -8.29 17.23
N SER A 34 8.22 -7.70 18.40
CA SER A 34 8.56 -8.39 19.66
C SER A 34 7.63 -8.04 20.82
N ASP A 35 6.59 -7.23 20.61
CA ASP A 35 5.70 -6.72 21.65
C ASP A 35 4.30 -7.33 21.51
N ARG A 36 4.12 -8.51 22.14
CA ARG A 36 2.81 -9.20 22.19
C ARG A 36 1.77 -8.42 23.00
N GLU A 37 2.19 -7.64 23.98
CA GLU A 37 1.30 -6.85 24.81
C GLU A 37 0.68 -5.69 24.01
N TYR A 38 1.44 -5.08 23.10
CA TYR A 38 0.87 -4.10 22.16
C TYR A 38 -0.29 -4.70 21.37
N TRP A 39 -0.11 -5.88 20.80
CA TRP A 39 -1.13 -6.53 19.97
C TRP A 39 -2.34 -7.01 20.78
N GLN A 40 -2.13 -7.37 22.05
CA GLN A 40 -3.25 -7.66 22.96
C GLN A 40 -4.07 -6.38 23.23
N ARG A 41 -3.42 -5.25 23.50
CA ARG A 41 -4.11 -3.96 23.68
C ARG A 41 -4.83 -3.51 22.39
N ALA A 42 -4.25 -3.77 21.21
CA ALA A 42 -4.90 -3.48 19.92
C ALA A 42 -6.19 -4.31 19.77
N LYS A 43 -6.18 -5.57 20.17
CA LYS A 43 -7.37 -6.43 20.19
C LYS A 43 -8.44 -5.92 21.15
N GLU A 44 -8.05 -5.47 22.33
CA GLU A 44 -8.95 -4.86 23.32
C GLU A 44 -9.54 -3.53 22.79
N ALA A 45 -8.73 -2.71 22.11
CA ALA A 45 -9.18 -1.45 21.52
C ALA A 45 -10.18 -1.66 20.38
N ALA A 46 -10.05 -2.73 19.61
CA ALA A 46 -11.04 -3.10 18.57
C ALA A 46 -12.38 -3.53 19.17
N ASP A 47 -12.41 -3.97 20.43
CA ASP A 47 -13.62 -4.30 21.24
C ASP A 47 -14.65 -5.17 20.47
N GLY A 48 -14.17 -6.18 19.73
CA GLY A 48 -15.02 -7.06 18.93
C GLY A 48 -15.65 -6.42 17.68
N SER A 49 -15.39 -5.15 17.42
CA SER A 49 -15.82 -4.46 16.20
C SER A 49 -15.04 -4.95 14.98
N PRO A 50 -15.58 -4.80 13.75
CA PRO A 50 -14.80 -4.97 12.55
C PRO A 50 -13.55 -4.10 12.58
N SER A 51 -12.38 -4.70 12.28
CA SER A 51 -11.09 -4.03 12.31
C SER A 51 -10.12 -4.62 11.30
N THR A 52 -9.23 -3.80 10.76
CA THR A 52 -8.11 -4.27 9.92
C THR A 52 -7.19 -5.21 10.69
N LEU A 53 -7.18 -5.18 12.02
CA LEU A 53 -6.46 -6.14 12.87
C LEU A 53 -6.88 -7.59 12.57
N ASN A 54 -8.13 -7.83 12.19
CA ASN A 54 -8.65 -9.15 11.86
C ASN A 54 -8.29 -9.62 10.43
N LEU A 55 -7.67 -8.73 9.63
CA LEU A 55 -7.26 -8.98 8.25
C LEU A 55 -5.75 -9.16 8.10
N ILE A 56 -4.99 -9.05 9.18
CA ILE A 56 -3.53 -9.13 9.17
C ILE A 56 -3.03 -10.19 10.15
N LEU A 57 -1.85 -10.74 9.89
CA LEU A 57 -1.10 -11.52 10.87
C LEU A 57 0.10 -10.69 11.35
N PRO A 58 0.06 -10.14 12.57
CA PRO A 58 1.23 -9.46 13.14
C PRO A 58 2.46 -10.37 13.17
N GLU A 59 3.62 -9.81 12.81
CA GLU A 59 4.86 -10.59 12.65
C GLU A 59 5.27 -11.33 13.92
N VAL A 60 4.94 -10.81 15.09
CA VAL A 60 5.19 -11.47 16.37
C VAL A 60 4.55 -12.86 16.50
N TYR A 61 3.56 -13.17 15.65
CA TYR A 61 2.83 -14.45 15.65
C TYR A 61 3.19 -15.37 14.46
N LEU A 62 4.07 -14.95 13.54
CA LEU A 62 4.39 -15.73 12.32
C LEU A 62 4.99 -17.12 12.61
N GLU A 63 5.71 -17.27 13.72
CA GLU A 63 6.37 -18.51 14.11
C GLU A 63 5.60 -19.29 15.19
N ASP A 64 4.40 -18.85 15.55
CA ASP A 64 3.56 -19.54 16.53
C ASP A 64 3.01 -20.85 15.95
N GLY A 65 2.80 -21.85 16.81
CA GLY A 65 2.30 -23.16 16.40
C GLY A 65 0.87 -23.15 15.83
N ASP A 66 0.12 -22.05 16.01
CA ASP A 66 -1.23 -21.83 15.48
C ASP A 66 -1.25 -20.85 14.29
N ALA A 67 -0.09 -20.45 13.74
CA ALA A 67 -0.01 -19.48 12.66
C ALA A 67 -0.85 -19.86 11.43
N ASP A 68 -0.83 -21.11 11.02
CA ASP A 68 -1.61 -21.59 9.86
C ASP A 68 -3.12 -21.47 10.13
N ALA A 69 -3.61 -21.81 11.34
CA ALA A 69 -5.01 -21.64 11.71
C ALA A 69 -5.43 -20.15 11.74
N ARG A 70 -4.52 -19.26 12.16
CA ARG A 70 -4.76 -17.80 12.12
C ARG A 70 -4.89 -17.31 10.68
N VAL A 71 -4.07 -17.81 9.76
CA VAL A 71 -4.15 -17.46 8.33
C VAL A 71 -5.49 -17.89 7.73
N GLU A 72 -5.96 -19.10 8.03
CA GLU A 72 -7.28 -19.57 7.59
C GLU A 72 -8.40 -18.67 8.11
N GLN A 73 -8.33 -18.27 9.38
CA GLN A 73 -9.30 -17.34 9.98
C GLN A 73 -9.25 -15.95 9.34
N ILE A 74 -8.06 -15.42 9.03
CA ILE A 74 -7.89 -14.15 8.33
C ILE A 74 -8.54 -14.22 6.95
N HIS A 75 -8.32 -15.27 6.18
CA HIS A 75 -8.92 -15.43 4.86
C HIS A 75 -10.45 -15.52 4.92
N ALA A 76 -10.98 -16.26 5.90
CA ALA A 76 -12.43 -16.32 6.14
C ALA A 76 -12.99 -14.94 6.50
N THR A 77 -12.29 -14.18 7.36
CA THR A 77 -12.67 -12.82 7.73
C THR A 77 -12.60 -11.85 6.54
N MET A 78 -11.59 -11.97 5.69
CA MET A 78 -11.52 -11.17 4.46
C MET A 78 -12.72 -11.39 3.55
N ALA A 79 -13.14 -12.65 3.39
CA ALA A 79 -14.33 -12.98 2.59
C ALA A 79 -15.62 -12.42 3.20
N ASP A 80 -15.76 -12.48 4.52
CA ASP A 80 -16.91 -11.89 5.22
C ASP A 80 -16.91 -10.37 5.11
N TYR A 81 -15.76 -9.72 5.35
CA TYR A 81 -15.65 -8.26 5.30
C TYR A 81 -15.90 -7.71 3.90
N ALA A 82 -15.47 -8.39 2.86
CA ALA A 82 -15.73 -8.02 1.48
C ALA A 82 -17.24 -8.00 1.16
N GLN A 83 -18.05 -8.83 1.83
CA GLN A 83 -19.49 -8.95 1.61
C GLN A 83 -20.31 -8.06 2.57
N ASN A 84 -19.89 -7.94 3.83
CA ASN A 84 -20.75 -7.43 4.90
C ASN A 84 -20.24 -6.16 5.58
N VAL A 85 -18.97 -5.82 5.47
CA VAL A 85 -18.31 -4.71 6.20
C VAL A 85 -17.84 -3.62 5.26
N LEU A 86 -17.22 -3.98 4.14
CA LEU A 86 -16.64 -3.05 3.17
C LEU A 86 -17.72 -2.63 2.15
N THR A 87 -18.62 -1.75 2.59
CA THR A 87 -19.83 -1.37 1.84
C THR A 87 -19.67 -0.12 0.99
N ARG A 88 -18.51 0.54 1.05
CA ARG A 88 -18.18 1.73 0.27
C ARG A 88 -16.93 1.49 -0.55
N ALA A 89 -16.76 2.25 -1.64
CA ALA A 89 -15.57 2.17 -2.48
C ALA A 89 -15.15 3.53 -3.03
N VAL A 90 -13.90 3.61 -3.46
CA VAL A 90 -13.33 4.67 -4.30
C VAL A 90 -12.72 3.99 -5.51
N ASP A 91 -13.14 4.43 -6.71
CA ASP A 91 -12.54 4.02 -7.98
C ASP A 91 -11.58 5.12 -8.46
N GLY A 92 -10.34 5.06 -7.98
CA GLY A 92 -9.37 6.13 -8.19
C GLY A 92 -8.20 6.04 -7.24
N PHE A 93 -7.75 7.20 -6.77
CA PHE A 93 -6.81 7.31 -5.66
C PHE A 93 -7.53 7.80 -4.41
N VAL A 94 -6.89 7.59 -3.24
CA VAL A 94 -7.27 8.30 -2.02
C VAL A 94 -6.11 9.21 -1.62
N TYR A 95 -6.37 10.53 -1.59
CA TYR A 95 -5.46 11.48 -0.97
C TYR A 95 -5.59 11.35 0.55
N VAL A 96 -4.46 11.23 1.24
CA VAL A 96 -4.42 11.00 2.69
C VAL A 96 -3.61 12.09 3.38
N GLU A 97 -4.13 12.60 4.49
CA GLU A 97 -3.38 13.36 5.48
C GLU A 97 -3.29 12.55 6.78
N ARG A 98 -2.09 12.22 7.21
CA ARG A 98 -1.81 11.56 8.47
C ARG A 98 -1.11 12.51 9.44
N THR A 99 -1.76 12.87 10.54
CA THR A 99 -1.15 13.66 11.62
C THR A 99 -0.61 12.73 12.69
N GLU A 100 0.70 12.74 12.89
CA GLU A 100 1.37 11.99 13.93
C GLU A 100 1.18 12.66 15.30
N GLN A 101 1.48 11.95 16.38
CA GLN A 101 1.46 12.50 17.75
C GLN A 101 2.37 13.72 17.92
N SER A 102 3.44 13.82 17.14
CA SER A 102 4.35 14.97 17.08
C SER A 102 3.73 16.24 16.51
N GLY A 103 2.53 16.14 15.92
CA GLY A 103 1.88 17.21 15.15
C GLY A 103 2.37 17.30 13.70
N ARG A 104 3.32 16.45 13.29
CA ARG A 104 3.76 16.39 11.89
C ARG A 104 2.65 15.81 11.02
N VAL A 105 2.38 16.47 9.89
CA VAL A 105 1.43 15.96 8.89
C VAL A 105 2.19 15.33 7.74
N ARG A 106 1.88 14.07 7.43
CA ARG A 106 2.31 13.39 6.21
C ARG A 106 1.16 13.45 5.21
N GLN A 107 1.48 13.75 3.96
CA GLN A 107 0.56 13.72 2.84
C GLN A 107 0.93 12.57 1.91
N GLY A 108 -0.07 11.90 1.34
CA GLY A 108 0.17 10.77 0.45
C GLY A 108 -1.00 10.48 -0.49
N LEU A 109 -0.73 9.64 -1.47
CA LEU A 109 -1.72 9.10 -2.39
C LEU A 109 -1.75 7.57 -2.26
N VAL A 110 -2.90 7.00 -1.91
CA VAL A 110 -3.12 5.55 -1.94
C VAL A 110 -3.61 5.15 -3.33
N GLY A 111 -2.94 4.18 -3.91
CA GLY A 111 -3.23 3.57 -5.21
C GLY A 111 -2.59 2.20 -5.32
N LYS A 112 -2.39 1.68 -6.52
CA LYS A 112 -1.78 0.37 -6.73
C LYS A 112 -0.48 0.46 -7.54
N VAL A 113 0.54 -0.26 -7.07
CA VAL A 113 1.85 -0.42 -7.72
C VAL A 113 1.82 -1.62 -8.66
N ASP A 114 2.34 -1.47 -9.88
CA ASP A 114 2.54 -2.57 -10.82
C ASP A 114 3.75 -3.41 -10.41
N LEU A 115 3.53 -4.65 -10.04
CA LEU A 115 4.59 -5.58 -9.66
C LEU A 115 5.50 -5.96 -10.86
N GLU A 116 5.06 -5.75 -12.11
CA GLU A 116 5.92 -5.89 -13.29
C GLU A 116 6.96 -4.75 -13.39
N ALA A 117 6.65 -3.58 -12.82
CA ALA A 117 7.58 -2.45 -12.74
C ALA A 117 8.55 -2.54 -11.54
N TYR A 118 8.38 -3.53 -10.66
CA TYR A 118 9.17 -3.71 -9.43
C TYR A 118 10.06 -4.95 -9.48
N SER A 119 11.26 -4.80 -8.90
CA SER A 119 12.11 -5.94 -8.57
C SER A 119 12.97 -5.62 -7.35
N TYR A 120 13.06 -6.58 -6.44
CA TYR A 120 13.96 -6.52 -5.27
C TYR A 120 15.34 -7.12 -5.54
N GLN A 121 15.58 -7.62 -6.75
CA GLN A 121 16.86 -8.20 -7.14
C GLN A 121 17.93 -7.10 -7.21
N ARG A 122 19.09 -7.37 -6.62
CA ARG A 122 20.22 -6.43 -6.62
C ARG A 122 20.63 -6.11 -8.06
N GLY A 123 20.66 -4.83 -8.40
CA GLY A 123 21.06 -4.36 -9.73
C GLY A 123 19.93 -4.35 -10.76
N ALA A 124 18.69 -4.69 -10.40
CA ALA A 124 17.53 -4.57 -11.29
C ALA A 124 17.35 -3.14 -11.81
N LYS A 125 16.87 -3.01 -13.06
CA LYS A 125 16.70 -1.74 -13.78
C LYS A 125 15.25 -1.25 -13.79
N CYS A 126 14.45 -1.73 -12.84
CA CYS A 126 13.05 -1.38 -12.74
C CYS A 126 12.86 0.07 -12.29
N THR A 127 11.71 0.64 -12.64
CA THR A 127 11.33 2.00 -12.24
C THR A 127 10.89 2.09 -10.79
N VAL A 128 10.52 0.97 -10.18
CA VAL A 128 10.23 0.83 -8.75
C VAL A 128 11.30 -0.06 -8.11
N ARG A 129 11.96 0.41 -7.05
CA ARG A 129 13.08 -0.30 -6.40
C ARG A 129 12.96 -0.26 -4.88
N PRO A 130 13.52 -1.26 -4.17
CA PRO A 130 13.63 -1.22 -2.72
C PRO A 130 14.68 -0.17 -2.31
N SER A 131 14.47 0.47 -1.14
CA SER A 131 15.47 1.36 -0.52
C SER A 131 16.56 0.59 0.23
N GLU A 132 16.30 -0.65 0.59
CA GLU A 132 17.21 -1.54 1.31
C GLU A 132 17.26 -2.94 0.67
N SER A 133 18.27 -3.72 1.05
CA SER A 133 18.39 -5.10 0.57
C SER A 133 17.32 -5.99 1.18
N THR A 134 16.58 -6.71 0.34
CA THR A 134 15.57 -7.66 0.79
C THR A 134 16.22 -8.91 1.38
N VAL A 135 15.80 -9.30 2.58
CA VAL A 135 16.19 -10.55 3.23
C VAL A 135 15.27 -11.65 2.71
N GLU A 136 15.72 -12.43 1.73
CA GLU A 136 14.90 -13.41 1.02
C GLU A 136 14.29 -14.49 1.93
N SER A 137 14.97 -14.87 3.03
CA SER A 137 14.43 -15.83 4.01
C SER A 137 13.18 -15.35 4.74
N ARG A 138 12.90 -14.04 4.71
CA ARG A 138 11.67 -13.47 5.28
C ARG A 138 10.45 -13.56 4.36
N ILE A 139 10.63 -13.89 3.09
CA ILE A 139 9.55 -13.94 2.09
C ILE A 139 8.61 -15.15 2.31
N PRO A 140 9.10 -16.41 2.45
CA PRO A 140 8.22 -17.59 2.48
C PRO A 140 7.16 -17.57 3.59
N PRO A 141 7.44 -17.17 4.85
CA PRO A 141 6.39 -17.09 5.88
C PRO A 141 5.27 -16.11 5.54
N ARG A 142 5.63 -14.98 4.92
CA ARG A 142 4.66 -13.94 4.51
C ARG A 142 3.85 -14.35 3.29
N MET A 143 4.44 -15.14 2.39
CA MET A 143 3.71 -15.71 1.25
C MET A 143 2.53 -16.58 1.70
N LYS A 144 2.65 -17.33 2.81
CA LYS A 144 1.55 -18.12 3.37
C LYS A 144 0.33 -17.24 3.71
N VAL A 145 0.57 -16.04 4.27
CA VAL A 145 -0.51 -15.11 4.62
C VAL A 145 -1.14 -14.51 3.36
N ARG A 146 -0.31 -14.13 2.38
CA ARG A 146 -0.78 -13.42 1.17
C ARG A 146 -1.41 -14.35 0.15
N THR A 147 -0.92 -15.58 0.00
CA THR A 147 -1.43 -16.52 -1.01
C THR A 147 -2.88 -16.89 -0.70
N GLY A 148 -3.78 -16.59 -1.64
CA GLY A 148 -5.21 -16.83 -1.47
C GLY A 148 -5.98 -15.74 -0.71
N ALA A 149 -5.32 -14.69 -0.24
CA ALA A 149 -5.98 -13.54 0.37
C ALA A 149 -6.88 -12.82 -0.63
N ALA A 150 -8.14 -12.57 -0.24
CA ALA A 150 -9.13 -11.89 -1.10
C ALA A 150 -8.98 -10.36 -1.08
N LEU A 151 -8.30 -9.81 -0.08
CA LEU A 151 -8.12 -8.37 0.14
C LEU A 151 -6.66 -8.04 0.40
N GLU A 152 -6.27 -6.81 0.11
CA GLU A 152 -5.00 -6.23 0.53
C GLU A 152 -5.24 -5.10 1.53
N THR A 153 -4.36 -5.02 2.52
CA THR A 153 -4.32 -3.90 3.47
C THR A 153 -3.07 -3.06 3.16
N PRO A 154 -3.21 -1.77 2.83
CA PRO A 154 -2.07 -0.95 2.46
C PRO A 154 -1.23 -0.58 3.68
N HIS A 155 0.06 -0.89 3.65
CA HIS A 155 1.04 -0.40 4.61
C HIS A 155 2.40 -0.11 3.96
N ILE A 156 2.53 -0.39 2.67
CA ILE A 156 3.72 -0.12 1.88
C ILE A 156 3.76 1.36 1.56
N MET A 157 4.85 2.00 1.94
CA MET A 157 5.09 3.42 1.71
C MET A 157 6.13 3.60 0.62
N MET A 158 5.76 4.33 -0.42
CA MET A 158 6.61 4.62 -1.57
C MET A 158 7.05 6.07 -1.50
N LEU A 159 8.31 6.32 -1.83
CA LEU A 159 8.90 7.66 -1.89
C LEU A 159 9.03 8.08 -3.35
N ALA A 160 8.51 9.27 -3.68
CA ALA A 160 8.76 9.93 -4.94
C ALA A 160 9.85 10.99 -4.79
N ASP A 161 10.78 11.06 -5.75
CA ASP A 161 11.80 12.11 -5.77
C ASP A 161 11.28 13.33 -6.53
N ASP A 162 10.35 14.07 -5.90
CA ASP A 162 9.62 15.20 -6.48
C ASP A 162 9.90 16.54 -5.75
N PRO A 163 11.09 17.14 -5.94
CA PRO A 163 11.42 18.40 -5.28
C PRO A 163 10.62 19.59 -5.80
N GLN A 164 9.90 19.43 -6.91
CA GLN A 164 9.05 20.48 -7.48
C GLN A 164 7.60 20.38 -6.96
N CYS A 165 7.30 19.39 -6.13
CA CYS A 165 5.97 19.20 -5.54
C CYS A 165 4.86 19.11 -6.62
N THR A 166 5.08 18.29 -7.65
CA THR A 166 4.19 18.18 -8.81
C THR A 166 3.16 17.07 -8.69
N LEU A 167 3.37 16.12 -7.77
CA LEU A 167 2.56 14.91 -7.65
C LEU A 167 1.44 15.04 -6.60
N ILE A 168 1.76 15.33 -5.36
CA ILE A 168 0.83 15.28 -4.22
C ILE A 168 0.24 16.65 -3.91
N GLU A 169 1.06 17.69 -3.89
CA GLU A 169 0.68 19.01 -3.46
C GLU A 169 -0.41 19.66 -4.34
N PRO A 170 -0.46 19.45 -5.67
CA PRO A 170 -1.57 19.96 -6.49
C PRO A 170 -2.92 19.36 -6.10
N ILE A 171 -2.94 18.09 -5.66
CA ILE A 171 -4.16 17.43 -5.18
C ILE A 171 -4.51 17.96 -3.77
N ALA A 172 -3.50 18.08 -2.90
CA ALA A 172 -3.66 18.66 -1.56
C ALA A 172 -4.28 20.08 -1.59
N ALA A 173 -3.83 20.91 -2.52
CA ALA A 173 -4.36 22.28 -2.71
C ALA A 173 -5.85 22.30 -3.08
N ARG A 174 -6.33 21.23 -3.70
CA ARG A 174 -7.73 21.08 -4.14
C ARG A 174 -8.56 20.14 -3.26
N LYS A 175 -8.06 19.72 -2.10
CA LYS A 175 -8.76 18.75 -1.24
C LYS A 175 -10.19 19.13 -0.85
N ASN A 176 -10.48 20.44 -0.77
CA ASN A 176 -11.83 20.94 -0.46
C ASN A 176 -12.85 20.71 -1.60
N GLU A 177 -12.38 20.39 -2.81
CA GLU A 177 -13.22 20.03 -3.95
C GLU A 177 -13.52 18.52 -3.95
N LEU A 178 -12.81 17.73 -3.14
CA LEU A 178 -12.89 16.27 -3.11
C LEU A 178 -13.90 15.78 -2.06
N ARG A 179 -14.49 14.64 -2.31
CA ARG A 179 -15.34 13.93 -1.37
C ARG A 179 -14.48 13.32 -0.26
N LYS A 180 -14.63 13.82 0.98
CA LYS A 180 -14.01 13.20 2.16
C LYS A 180 -14.61 11.81 2.36
N VAL A 181 -13.79 10.78 2.53
CA VAL A 181 -14.24 9.39 2.64
C VAL A 181 -14.06 8.80 4.02
N TYR A 182 -13.12 9.33 4.81
CA TYR A 182 -12.95 9.02 6.23
C TYR A 182 -12.18 10.13 6.94
N GLU A 183 -12.38 10.23 8.26
CA GLU A 183 -11.61 11.08 9.15
C GLU A 183 -11.77 10.58 10.59
N GLY A 184 -10.71 10.52 11.35
CA GLY A 184 -10.74 10.15 12.77
C GLY A 184 -9.39 9.83 13.38
N GLU A 185 -9.42 9.56 14.69
CA GLU A 185 -8.28 9.08 15.43
C GLU A 185 -8.01 7.60 15.13
N LEU A 186 -6.75 7.19 15.25
CA LEU A 186 -6.32 5.81 15.11
C LEU A 186 -6.08 5.18 16.50
N MET A 187 -6.30 3.87 16.59
CA MET A 187 -6.18 3.15 17.85
C MET A 187 -4.82 3.34 18.54
N LEU A 188 -4.81 3.22 19.85
CA LEU A 188 -3.62 3.27 20.71
C LEU A 188 -2.77 4.53 20.51
N GLY A 189 -3.41 5.66 20.23
CA GLY A 189 -2.72 6.91 20.01
C GLY A 189 -1.93 6.95 18.71
N GLY A 190 -2.36 6.20 17.69
CA GLY A 190 -1.74 6.19 16.36
C GLY A 190 -1.79 7.52 15.61
N GLY A 191 -2.36 8.57 16.20
CA GLY A 191 -2.57 9.88 15.59
C GLY A 191 -3.88 9.96 14.82
N HIS A 192 -4.04 11.00 14.02
CA HIS A 192 -5.24 11.29 13.25
C HIS A 192 -5.02 11.01 11.77
N VAL A 193 -6.05 10.53 11.08
CA VAL A 193 -6.02 10.33 9.62
C VAL A 193 -7.28 10.87 8.99
N ALA A 194 -7.12 11.49 7.81
CA ALA A 194 -8.22 11.89 6.95
C ALA A 194 -7.93 11.51 5.50
N GLY A 195 -8.95 11.09 4.77
CA GLY A 195 -8.84 10.68 3.37
C GLY A 195 -9.90 11.28 2.47
N TRP A 196 -9.52 11.57 1.24
CA TRP A 196 -10.39 12.14 0.20
C TRP A 196 -10.28 11.35 -1.08
N ALA A 197 -11.43 11.06 -1.70
CA ALA A 197 -11.50 10.35 -2.97
C ALA A 197 -11.03 11.23 -4.14
N VAL A 198 -10.10 10.74 -4.94
CA VAL A 198 -9.64 11.35 -6.19
C VAL A 198 -10.15 10.49 -7.34
N GLU A 199 -11.36 10.80 -7.80
CA GLU A 199 -12.10 10.04 -8.83
C GLU A 199 -12.28 10.87 -10.12
N ASP A 200 -11.95 12.17 -10.09
CA ASP A 200 -12.02 13.04 -11.26
C ASP A 200 -10.97 12.63 -12.31
N PRO A 201 -11.36 12.32 -13.55
CA PRO A 201 -10.44 11.86 -14.59
C PRO A 201 -9.29 12.85 -14.89
N ALA A 202 -9.56 14.16 -14.80
CA ALA A 202 -8.52 15.16 -15.06
C ALA A 202 -7.47 15.22 -13.94
N MET A 203 -7.88 14.95 -12.69
CA MET A 203 -6.92 14.82 -11.58
C MET A 203 -6.13 13.52 -11.69
N ILE A 204 -6.76 12.42 -12.09
CA ILE A 204 -6.08 11.14 -12.34
C ILE A 204 -5.04 11.32 -13.45
N ASP A 205 -5.41 11.90 -14.57
CA ASP A 205 -4.50 12.22 -15.68
C ASP A 205 -3.32 13.12 -15.23
N GLN A 206 -3.57 14.09 -14.34
CA GLN A 206 -2.53 14.94 -13.77
C GLN A 206 -1.53 14.14 -12.94
N ILE A 207 -2.00 13.22 -12.08
CA ILE A 207 -1.16 12.33 -11.28
C ILE A 207 -0.32 11.43 -12.18
N GLU A 208 -0.93 10.78 -13.18
CA GLU A 208 -0.25 9.89 -14.12
C GLU A 208 0.80 10.64 -14.95
N THR A 209 0.49 11.87 -15.38
CA THR A 209 1.43 12.74 -16.10
C THR A 209 2.63 13.12 -15.21
N ALA A 210 2.40 13.48 -13.96
CA ALA A 210 3.46 13.80 -13.01
C ALA A 210 4.37 12.58 -12.76
N LEU A 211 3.80 11.40 -12.54
CA LEU A 211 4.55 10.16 -12.36
C LEU A 211 5.40 9.81 -13.59
N ALA A 212 4.83 9.97 -14.80
CA ALA A 212 5.56 9.74 -16.04
C ALA A 212 6.73 10.72 -16.20
N ALA A 213 6.52 11.99 -15.86
CA ALA A 213 7.58 13.01 -15.89
C ALA A 213 8.71 12.68 -14.89
N LEU A 214 8.37 12.34 -13.64
CA LEU A 214 9.34 11.97 -12.60
C LEU A 214 10.18 10.75 -12.99
N GLY A 215 9.57 9.76 -13.65
CA GLY A 215 10.23 8.53 -14.12
C GLY A 215 10.95 8.66 -15.46
N SER A 216 10.97 9.84 -16.08
CA SER A 216 11.59 10.05 -17.40
C SER A 216 13.13 10.02 -17.34
N GLN A 217 13.76 9.56 -18.43
CA GLN A 217 15.22 9.60 -18.55
C GLN A 217 15.74 11.04 -18.53
N GLU A 218 14.99 11.97 -19.14
CA GLU A 218 15.35 13.39 -19.18
C GLU A 218 15.40 14.00 -17.77
N ALA A 219 14.38 13.77 -16.95
CA ALA A 219 14.35 14.25 -15.56
C ALA A 219 15.49 13.64 -14.74
N PHE A 220 15.75 12.34 -14.92
CA PHE A 220 16.85 11.65 -14.24
C PHE A 220 18.20 12.24 -14.61
N ASP A 221 18.50 12.41 -15.91
CA ASP A 221 19.78 12.91 -16.39
C ASP A 221 20.02 14.37 -15.99
N ALA A 222 18.96 15.19 -15.98
CA ALA A 222 19.03 16.58 -15.50
C ALA A 222 19.36 16.66 -14.00
N LYS A 223 18.77 15.77 -13.20
CA LYS A 223 18.92 15.78 -11.73
C LYS A 223 20.21 15.11 -11.25
N TYR A 224 20.64 14.05 -11.95
CA TYR A 224 21.76 13.20 -11.57
C TYR A 224 22.81 13.06 -12.70
N PRO A 225 23.41 14.17 -13.20
CA PRO A 225 24.30 14.14 -14.36
C PRO A 225 25.54 13.25 -14.16
N ASP A 226 26.00 13.12 -12.93
CA ASP A 226 27.20 12.36 -12.55
C ASP A 226 26.87 10.96 -12.02
N ALA A 227 25.61 10.51 -12.08
CA ALA A 227 25.26 9.19 -11.58
C ALA A 227 25.99 8.09 -12.36
N ALA A 228 26.65 7.19 -11.64
CA ALA A 228 27.28 6.00 -12.22
C ALA A 228 26.25 5.03 -12.84
N ARG A 229 25.03 5.05 -12.31
CA ARG A 229 23.88 4.28 -12.80
C ARG A 229 22.90 5.20 -13.51
N ARG A 230 22.50 4.83 -14.72
CA ARG A 230 21.69 5.64 -15.62
C ARG A 230 20.24 5.17 -15.79
N ASP A 231 19.81 4.21 -14.99
CA ASP A 231 18.44 3.71 -15.06
C ASP A 231 17.51 4.60 -14.23
N PRO A 232 16.48 5.25 -14.79
CA PRO A 232 15.55 6.10 -14.05
C PRO A 232 14.87 5.36 -12.90
N LEU A 233 14.54 6.09 -11.85
CA LEU A 233 13.77 5.63 -10.70
C LEU A 233 12.54 6.52 -10.56
N THR A 234 11.35 5.94 -10.62
CA THR A 234 10.10 6.66 -10.37
C THR A 234 9.76 6.64 -8.89
N LEU A 235 9.77 5.45 -8.28
CA LEU A 235 9.41 5.25 -6.89
C LEU A 235 10.41 4.36 -6.17
N ALA A 236 10.76 4.71 -4.94
CA ALA A 236 11.52 3.87 -4.03
C ALA A 236 10.62 3.37 -2.89
N VAL A 237 10.77 2.12 -2.48
CA VAL A 237 10.07 1.63 -1.30
C VAL A 237 10.71 2.24 -0.06
N GLY A 238 9.99 3.09 0.67
CA GLY A 238 10.45 3.70 1.90
C GLY A 238 10.25 2.79 3.11
N ASP A 239 9.08 2.14 3.20
CA ASP A 239 8.75 1.14 4.22
C ASP A 239 7.92 0.01 3.59
N GLY A 240 7.93 -1.18 4.21
CA GLY A 240 7.27 -2.37 3.68
C GLY A 240 8.06 -3.09 2.56
N ASN A 241 9.40 -2.98 2.52
CA ASN A 241 10.25 -3.63 1.52
C ASN A 241 10.00 -5.14 1.42
N HIS A 242 9.90 -5.85 2.55
CA HIS A 242 9.61 -7.29 2.57
C HIS A 242 8.18 -7.62 2.12
N SER A 243 7.23 -6.73 2.39
CA SER A 243 5.83 -6.90 1.98
C SER A 243 5.66 -6.76 0.47
N LEU A 244 6.30 -5.75 -0.15
CA LEU A 244 6.27 -5.62 -1.61
C LEU A 244 7.03 -6.75 -2.30
N ALA A 245 8.17 -7.18 -1.74
CA ALA A 245 8.91 -8.33 -2.24
C ALA A 245 8.09 -9.63 -2.16
N THR A 246 7.32 -9.81 -1.07
CA THR A 246 6.39 -10.93 -0.92
C THR A 246 5.28 -10.88 -1.95
N ALA A 247 4.69 -9.69 -2.19
CA ALA A 247 3.68 -9.50 -3.22
C ALA A 247 4.22 -9.88 -4.61
N LYS A 248 5.45 -9.44 -4.94
CA LYS A 248 6.14 -9.82 -6.18
C LYS A 248 6.35 -11.33 -6.28
N ALA A 249 6.83 -11.96 -5.22
CA ALA A 249 7.06 -13.41 -5.21
C ALA A 249 5.75 -14.19 -5.41
N CYS A 250 4.66 -13.82 -4.73
CA CYS A 250 3.34 -14.42 -4.93
C CYS A 250 2.85 -14.23 -6.37
N TRP A 251 3.01 -13.02 -6.93
CA TRP A 251 2.65 -12.75 -8.31
C TRP A 251 3.44 -13.62 -9.30
N GLU A 252 4.75 -13.72 -9.15
CA GLU A 252 5.59 -14.53 -10.04
C GLU A 252 5.23 -16.02 -10.01
N GLU A 253 4.82 -16.56 -8.86
CA GLU A 253 4.32 -17.95 -8.78
C GLU A 253 2.95 -18.11 -9.45
N LEU A 254 2.01 -17.21 -9.16
CA LEU A 254 0.68 -17.24 -9.76
C LEU A 254 0.74 -17.06 -11.28
N LYS A 255 1.56 -16.13 -11.77
CA LYS A 255 1.73 -15.82 -13.18
C LYS A 255 2.12 -17.02 -14.03
N LYS A 256 2.91 -17.96 -13.47
CA LYS A 256 3.30 -19.19 -14.15
C LYS A 256 2.12 -20.11 -14.49
N THR A 257 1.01 -19.97 -13.76
CA THR A 257 -0.19 -20.78 -13.92
C THR A 257 -1.24 -20.15 -14.82
N LEU A 258 -1.05 -18.89 -15.22
CA LEU A 258 -2.02 -18.10 -15.98
C LEU A 258 -1.65 -18.04 -17.48
N PRO A 259 -2.65 -18.06 -18.38
CA PRO A 259 -2.46 -17.63 -19.76
C PRO A 259 -1.96 -16.18 -19.83
N PRO A 260 -1.09 -15.80 -20.79
CA PRO A 260 -0.52 -14.46 -20.89
C PRO A 260 -1.57 -13.33 -20.91
N GLU A 261 -2.66 -13.51 -21.63
CA GLU A 261 -3.77 -12.53 -21.71
C GLU A 261 -4.50 -12.33 -20.38
N GLN A 262 -4.55 -13.35 -19.53
CA GLN A 262 -5.14 -13.24 -18.18
C GLN A 262 -4.15 -12.61 -17.20
N ALA A 263 -2.86 -12.90 -17.33
CA ALA A 263 -1.82 -12.33 -16.49
C ALA A 263 -1.74 -10.80 -16.62
N GLU A 264 -1.93 -10.26 -17.84
CA GLU A 264 -1.83 -8.82 -18.11
C GLU A 264 -2.81 -7.99 -17.27
N ASN A 265 -4.04 -8.49 -17.08
CA ASN A 265 -5.11 -7.78 -16.37
C ASN A 265 -5.44 -8.37 -15.00
N HIS A 266 -4.63 -9.33 -14.51
CA HIS A 266 -4.92 -10.01 -13.25
C HIS A 266 -4.75 -9.08 -12.03
N PRO A 267 -5.71 -9.04 -11.08
CA PRO A 267 -5.61 -8.17 -9.90
C PRO A 267 -4.33 -8.40 -9.08
N ALA A 268 -3.86 -9.63 -8.95
CA ALA A 268 -2.65 -9.97 -8.20
C ALA A 268 -1.34 -9.45 -8.82
N ARG A 269 -1.38 -8.91 -10.06
CA ARG A 269 -0.27 -8.14 -10.65
C ARG A 269 0.00 -6.85 -9.90
N TRP A 270 -0.96 -6.39 -9.12
CA TRP A 270 -0.93 -5.09 -8.46
C TRP A 270 -0.82 -5.24 -6.95
N CYS A 271 -0.23 -4.25 -6.31
CA CYS A 271 -0.13 -4.17 -4.86
C CYS A 271 -0.57 -2.78 -4.38
N LEU A 272 -1.46 -2.72 -3.39
CA LEU A 272 -1.94 -1.48 -2.82
C LEU A 272 -0.83 -0.82 -1.99
N ALA A 273 -0.56 0.46 -2.22
CA ALA A 273 0.50 1.22 -1.56
C ALA A 273 0.14 2.71 -1.42
N GLU A 274 0.84 3.41 -0.54
CA GLU A 274 0.80 4.86 -0.39
C GLU A 274 2.08 5.47 -0.96
N VAL A 275 1.97 6.46 -1.84
CA VAL A 275 3.08 7.30 -2.30
C VAL A 275 3.11 8.58 -1.48
N CYS A 276 4.30 8.94 -0.93
CA CYS A 276 4.54 10.12 -0.10
C CYS A 276 5.60 11.03 -0.74
#